data_7708a762cb4597af968b3fbc6fec7fa3
#
_entry.id   7708a762cb4597af968b3fbc6fec7fa3
#
_cell.length_a   1.000
_cell.length_b   1.000
_cell.length_c   1.000
_cell.angle_alpha   90.00
_cell.angle_beta   90.00
_cell.angle_gamma   90.00
#
_symmetry.space_group_name_H-M   'P 1'
#
loop_
_entity.id
_entity.type
_entity.pdbx_description
1 polymer ?
#
loop_
_entity_poly.entity_id
_entity_poly.type
_entity_poly.pdbx_seq_one_letter_code
_entity_poly.pdbx_strand_id
1 'polypeptide(L)'
;MPRIPRRTGLLIVTLAVFVFLFSRMDFAKATAILGQADLWLVAAAFCLSLTFPWLCAIRWNLIVRRLGTDLGWWNSFILVMAAWPLGTITPAKSGDLIKIVFLKDILSYSRTTGVILAERVMDVVALGLFGLVGSMVYGFPTAGLVAGAILAGVLLFFLAASSSLVNRVPTKWRGMMLEVLEASRRLYRSAGTLGIILIVTLLNWFLTFLQTWICYRALRAEVPFLYVVAALPIAIFVGLIPITLAGMGTRDSAIILLFQPYATWETNLAVGVLYSILGYWFLTLLGIPFLRYAMLGRIRAIDRESLRQALESSPRGPMNAE
;
A
#
# COMPACT_ATOMS: atom_id res chain seq x y z
N MET A 1 -23.62 27.25 12.69
CA MET A 1 -23.76 26.04 11.89
C MET A 1 -23.00 24.92 12.58
N PRO A 2 -23.61 23.76 12.86
CA PRO A 2 -22.90 22.63 13.47
C PRO A 2 -21.77 22.20 12.53
N ARG A 3 -20.53 22.13 13.04
CA ARG A 3 -19.37 21.65 12.28
C ARG A 3 -19.54 20.16 12.05
N ILE A 4 -19.83 19.76 10.80
CA ILE A 4 -19.89 18.34 10.42
C ILE A 4 -18.52 17.73 10.75
N PRO A 5 -18.45 16.63 11.55
CA PRO A 5 -17.19 15.96 11.83
C PRO A 5 -16.49 15.58 10.52
N ARG A 6 -15.20 15.83 10.39
CA ARG A 6 -14.42 15.57 9.16
C ARG A 6 -14.65 14.17 8.58
N ARG A 7 -14.85 13.16 9.45
CA ARG A 7 -15.15 11.77 9.03
C ARG A 7 -16.52 11.67 8.35
N THR A 8 -17.53 12.33 8.87
CA THR A 8 -18.88 12.36 8.28
C THR A 8 -18.87 13.07 6.92
N GLY A 9 -18.11 14.16 6.80
CA GLY A 9 -17.92 14.86 5.52
C GLY A 9 -17.30 13.95 4.46
N LEU A 10 -16.25 13.18 4.80
CA LEU A 10 -15.60 12.24 3.88
C LEU A 10 -16.55 11.10 3.46
N LEU A 11 -17.33 10.56 4.39
CA LEU A 11 -18.35 9.55 4.07
C LEU A 11 -19.40 10.09 3.10
N ILE A 12 -19.90 11.31 3.34
CA ILE A 12 -20.88 11.96 2.47
C ILE A 12 -20.31 12.15 1.06
N VAL A 13 -19.08 12.66 0.95
CA VAL A 13 -18.42 12.86 -0.36
C VAL A 13 -18.21 11.52 -1.06
N THR A 14 -17.71 10.50 -0.35
CA THR A 14 -17.53 9.16 -0.94
C THR A 14 -18.86 8.60 -1.44
N LEU A 15 -19.91 8.69 -0.64
CA LEU A 15 -21.25 8.23 -1.02
C LEU A 15 -21.78 9.02 -2.21
N ALA A 16 -21.64 10.35 -2.21
CA ALA A 16 -22.07 11.19 -3.33
C ALA A 16 -21.36 10.84 -4.64
N VAL A 17 -20.05 10.58 -4.59
CA VAL A 17 -19.28 10.13 -5.77
C VAL A 17 -19.79 8.77 -6.25
N PHE A 18 -20.04 7.81 -5.37
CA PHE A 18 -20.61 6.52 -5.77
C PHE A 18 -22.01 6.66 -6.35
N VAL A 19 -22.89 7.44 -5.71
CA VAL A 19 -24.24 7.70 -6.23
C VAL A 19 -24.15 8.29 -7.64
N PHE A 20 -23.25 9.26 -7.86
CA PHE A 20 -23.03 9.83 -9.19
C PHE A 20 -22.53 8.78 -10.19
N LEU A 21 -21.54 7.96 -9.84
CA LEU A 21 -21.00 6.93 -10.73
C LEU A 21 -22.07 5.89 -11.08
N PHE A 22 -22.82 5.41 -10.09
CA PHE A 22 -23.88 4.43 -10.32
C PHE A 22 -25.09 5.02 -11.06
N SER A 23 -25.41 6.32 -10.88
CA SER A 23 -26.49 6.96 -11.63
C SER A 23 -26.22 7.07 -13.14
N ARG A 24 -24.96 7.00 -13.54
CA ARG A 24 -24.51 6.99 -14.95
C ARG A 24 -24.39 5.58 -15.54
N MET A 25 -24.56 4.56 -14.71
CA MET A 25 -24.39 3.16 -15.11
C MET A 25 -25.68 2.62 -15.74
N ASP A 26 -25.53 1.95 -16.88
CA ASP A 26 -26.58 1.11 -17.45
C ASP A 26 -26.60 -0.23 -16.69
N PHE A 27 -27.56 -0.39 -15.79
CA PHE A 27 -27.69 -1.58 -14.95
C PHE A 27 -27.91 -2.86 -15.77
N ALA A 28 -28.62 -2.79 -16.91
CA ALA A 28 -28.81 -3.94 -17.78
C ALA A 28 -27.50 -4.41 -18.40
N LYS A 29 -26.68 -3.48 -18.88
CA LYS A 29 -25.33 -3.80 -19.37
C LYS A 29 -24.43 -4.33 -18.26
N ALA A 30 -24.44 -3.70 -17.07
CA ALA A 30 -23.64 -4.13 -15.95
C ALA A 30 -23.96 -5.56 -15.50
N THR A 31 -25.24 -5.92 -15.40
CA THR A 31 -25.66 -7.29 -15.06
C THR A 31 -25.29 -8.29 -16.16
N ALA A 32 -25.39 -7.91 -17.43
CA ALA A 32 -24.94 -8.75 -18.54
C ALA A 32 -23.42 -9.01 -18.50
N ILE A 33 -22.62 -7.97 -18.22
CA ILE A 33 -21.15 -8.09 -18.07
C ILE A 33 -20.80 -9.02 -16.91
N LEU A 34 -21.43 -8.84 -15.76
CA LEU A 34 -21.19 -9.67 -14.58
C LEU A 34 -21.66 -11.11 -14.79
N GLY A 35 -22.75 -11.32 -15.50
CA GLY A 35 -23.28 -12.65 -15.85
C GLY A 35 -22.37 -13.45 -16.79
N GLN A 36 -21.52 -12.77 -17.56
CA GLN A 36 -20.54 -13.36 -18.47
C GLN A 36 -19.13 -13.43 -17.90
N ALA A 37 -18.95 -13.02 -16.62
CA ALA A 37 -17.65 -12.99 -15.99
C ALA A 37 -17.04 -14.40 -15.86
N ASP A 38 -15.76 -14.51 -16.17
CA ASP A 38 -14.99 -15.74 -15.95
C ASP A 38 -14.66 -15.89 -14.46
N LEU A 39 -15.41 -16.78 -13.79
CA LEU A 39 -15.28 -17.00 -12.35
C LEU A 39 -13.91 -17.56 -11.94
N TRP A 40 -13.21 -18.28 -12.82
CA TRP A 40 -11.86 -18.77 -12.54
C TRP A 40 -10.86 -17.65 -12.47
N LEU A 41 -10.97 -16.67 -13.37
CA LEU A 41 -10.12 -15.46 -13.32
C LEU A 41 -10.47 -14.59 -12.11
N VAL A 42 -11.74 -14.49 -11.74
CA VAL A 42 -12.13 -13.79 -10.49
C VAL A 42 -11.53 -14.49 -9.28
N ALA A 43 -11.61 -15.83 -9.20
CA ALA A 43 -11.00 -16.61 -8.12
C ALA A 43 -9.47 -16.44 -8.10
N ALA A 44 -8.81 -16.45 -9.27
CA ALA A 44 -7.37 -16.17 -9.35
C ALA A 44 -7.01 -14.80 -8.81
N ALA A 45 -7.82 -13.75 -9.12
CA ALA A 45 -7.63 -12.41 -8.57
C ALA A 45 -7.81 -12.37 -7.04
N PHE A 46 -8.76 -13.16 -6.48
CA PHE A 46 -8.91 -13.32 -5.02
C PHE A 46 -7.68 -14.00 -4.40
N CYS A 47 -7.20 -15.09 -4.98
CA CYS A 47 -6.00 -15.77 -4.50
C CYS A 47 -4.77 -14.84 -4.51
N LEU A 48 -4.65 -14.02 -5.56
CA LEU A 48 -3.56 -13.06 -5.67
C LEU A 48 -3.62 -11.99 -4.56
N SER A 49 -4.81 -11.60 -4.09
CA SER A 49 -4.97 -10.67 -2.97
C SER A 49 -4.27 -11.13 -1.69
N LEU A 50 -4.20 -12.45 -1.46
CA LEU A 50 -3.57 -13.02 -0.27
C LEU A 50 -2.05 -12.84 -0.25
N THR A 51 -1.42 -12.55 -1.39
CA THR A 51 0.04 -12.30 -1.47
C THR A 51 0.43 -10.92 -0.93
N PHE A 52 -0.44 -9.92 -1.04
CA PHE A 52 -0.12 -8.53 -0.67
C PHE A 52 0.27 -8.36 0.80
N PRO A 53 -0.48 -8.90 1.79
CA PRO A 53 -0.09 -8.80 3.19
C PRO A 53 1.27 -9.43 3.48
N TRP A 54 1.63 -10.52 2.80
CA TRP A 54 2.93 -11.16 2.95
C TRP A 54 4.06 -10.28 2.41
N LEU A 55 3.93 -9.72 1.22
CA LEU A 55 4.92 -8.80 0.65
C LEU A 55 5.08 -7.55 1.52
N CYS A 56 3.98 -6.98 2.00
CA CYS A 56 4.02 -5.86 2.94
C CYS A 56 4.70 -6.25 4.26
N ALA A 57 4.45 -7.46 4.80
CA ALA A 57 5.07 -7.95 6.02
C ALA A 57 6.59 -8.19 5.85
N ILE A 58 7.00 -8.76 4.71
CA ILE A 58 8.42 -8.91 4.35
C ILE A 58 9.10 -7.56 4.35
N ARG A 59 8.54 -6.58 3.64
CA ARG A 59 9.06 -5.23 3.56
C ARG A 59 9.14 -4.57 4.93
N TRP A 60 8.06 -4.64 5.70
CA TRP A 60 7.99 -4.10 7.05
C TRP A 60 9.08 -4.68 7.95
N ASN A 61 9.22 -6.01 7.99
CA ASN A 61 10.24 -6.69 8.79
C ASN A 61 11.66 -6.27 8.40
N LEU A 62 11.95 -6.17 7.10
CA LEU A 62 13.27 -5.73 6.61
C LEU A 62 13.61 -4.30 7.07
N ILE A 63 12.64 -3.38 7.01
CA ILE A 63 12.84 -1.99 7.44
C ILE A 63 13.08 -1.93 8.95
N VAL A 64 12.24 -2.61 9.75
CA VAL A 64 12.35 -2.59 11.22
C VAL A 64 13.64 -3.23 11.70
N ARG A 65 14.10 -4.31 11.07
CA ARG A 65 15.39 -4.93 11.36
C ARG A 65 16.56 -3.97 11.18
N ARG A 66 16.49 -3.07 10.19
CA ARG A 66 17.52 -2.03 9.98
C ARG A 66 17.53 -0.96 11.06
N LEU A 67 16.46 -0.80 11.79
CA LEU A 67 16.38 0.08 12.96
C LEU A 67 16.84 -0.60 14.26
N GLY A 68 17.33 -1.85 14.17
CA GLY A 68 17.89 -2.60 15.30
C GLY A 68 16.86 -3.43 16.06
N THR A 69 15.65 -3.61 15.52
CA THR A 69 14.59 -4.40 16.16
C THR A 69 14.16 -5.53 15.24
N ASP A 70 14.04 -6.75 15.74
CA ASP A 70 13.52 -7.89 14.99
C ASP A 70 12.13 -8.29 15.51
N LEU A 71 11.10 -8.08 14.69
CA LEU A 71 9.74 -8.53 14.98
C LEU A 71 9.49 -9.97 14.55
N GLY A 72 10.34 -10.50 13.68
CA GLY A 72 10.05 -11.74 12.96
C GLY A 72 8.97 -11.59 11.90
N TRP A 73 8.91 -12.58 11.02
CA TRP A 73 7.98 -12.57 9.88
C TRP A 73 6.52 -12.61 10.31
N TRP A 74 6.21 -13.46 11.29
CA TRP A 74 4.83 -13.68 11.74
C TRP A 74 4.26 -12.46 12.47
N ASN A 75 5.01 -11.85 13.37
CA ASN A 75 4.56 -10.63 14.04
C ASN A 75 4.44 -9.45 13.08
N SER A 76 5.33 -9.37 12.07
CA SER A 76 5.21 -8.37 11.00
C SER A 76 3.95 -8.60 10.16
N PHE A 77 3.61 -9.85 9.85
CA PHE A 77 2.37 -10.20 9.14
C PHE A 77 1.13 -9.84 9.98
N ILE A 78 1.10 -10.22 11.26
CA ILE A 78 0.02 -9.86 12.19
C ILE A 78 -0.16 -8.34 12.24
N LEU A 79 0.94 -7.59 12.35
CA LEU A 79 0.94 -6.12 12.42
C LEU A 79 0.36 -5.50 11.16
N VAL A 80 0.76 -5.99 9.99
CA VAL A 80 0.23 -5.52 8.69
C VAL A 80 -1.25 -5.82 8.58
N MET A 81 -1.67 -7.07 8.85
CA MET A 81 -3.06 -7.48 8.79
C MET A 81 -3.93 -6.72 9.80
N ALA A 82 -3.42 -6.47 11.02
CA ALA A 82 -4.12 -5.70 12.05
C ALA A 82 -4.33 -4.23 11.66
N ALA A 83 -3.41 -3.64 10.89
CA ALA A 83 -3.55 -2.26 10.42
C ALA A 83 -4.49 -2.12 9.21
N TRP A 84 -4.71 -3.20 8.44
CA TRP A 84 -5.47 -3.17 7.18
C TRP A 84 -6.91 -2.63 7.35
N PRO A 85 -7.72 -3.10 8.31
CA PRO A 85 -9.09 -2.59 8.53
C PRO A 85 -9.13 -1.07 8.75
N LEU A 86 -8.21 -0.56 9.57
CA LEU A 86 -8.13 0.86 9.88
C LEU A 86 -7.61 1.68 8.69
N GLY A 87 -6.69 1.11 7.90
CA GLY A 87 -6.22 1.71 6.66
C GLY A 87 -7.34 1.88 5.62
N THR A 88 -8.25 0.90 5.54
CA THR A 88 -9.38 0.91 4.61
C THR A 88 -10.43 1.97 4.95
N ILE A 89 -10.73 2.17 6.23
CA ILE A 89 -11.76 3.12 6.68
C ILE A 89 -11.22 4.54 6.95
N THR A 90 -9.95 4.80 6.63
CA THR A 90 -9.34 6.11 6.84
C THR A 90 -8.82 6.71 5.54
N PRO A 91 -8.89 8.04 5.37
CA PRO A 91 -8.40 8.69 4.17
C PRO A 91 -6.88 8.52 4.03
N ALA A 92 -6.40 8.37 2.80
CA ALA A 92 -4.99 8.19 2.45
C ALA A 92 -4.28 7.07 3.25
N LYS A 93 -5.01 6.03 3.68
CA LYS A 93 -4.52 4.92 4.53
C LYS A 93 -3.85 5.39 5.84
N SER A 94 -4.29 6.52 6.40
CA SER A 94 -3.74 7.04 7.66
C SER A 94 -3.99 6.10 8.86
N GLY A 95 -4.87 5.12 8.74
CA GLY A 95 -5.05 4.05 9.72
C GLY A 95 -3.80 3.20 9.97
N ASP A 96 -2.83 3.20 9.04
CA ASP A 96 -1.52 2.55 9.25
C ASP A 96 -0.77 3.11 10.47
N LEU A 97 -1.09 4.34 10.92
CA LEU A 97 -0.52 4.92 12.13
C LEU A 97 -0.87 4.14 13.41
N ILE A 98 -1.88 3.25 13.38
CA ILE A 98 -2.17 2.35 14.50
C ILE A 98 -1.00 1.42 14.85
N LYS A 99 -0.11 1.14 13.89
CA LYS A 99 1.12 0.39 14.11
C LYS A 99 1.98 1.02 15.21
N ILE A 100 1.92 2.33 15.38
CA ILE A 100 2.63 3.06 16.45
C ILE A 100 2.12 2.61 17.82
N VAL A 101 0.80 2.47 17.97
CA VAL A 101 0.19 2.03 19.22
C VAL A 101 0.55 0.57 19.52
N PHE A 102 0.56 -0.28 18.50
CA PHE A 102 0.89 -1.69 18.67
C PHE A 102 2.37 -1.94 18.97
N LEU A 103 3.25 -1.03 18.59
CA LEU A 103 4.70 -1.15 18.78
C LEU A 103 5.26 -0.22 19.88
N LYS A 104 4.40 0.48 20.63
CA LYS A 104 4.83 1.49 21.63
C LYS A 104 5.83 0.98 22.66
N ASP A 105 5.74 -0.30 23.03
CA ASP A 105 6.60 -0.96 24.02
C ASP A 105 7.87 -1.59 23.38
N ILE A 106 7.97 -1.58 22.04
CA ILE A 106 9.04 -2.21 21.27
C ILE A 106 9.89 -1.16 20.53
N LEU A 107 9.23 -0.17 19.95
CA LEU A 107 9.84 0.91 19.18
C LEU A 107 9.32 2.26 19.64
N SER A 108 10.18 3.29 19.67
CA SER A 108 9.74 4.65 19.94
C SER A 108 8.74 5.12 18.89
N TYR A 109 7.83 6.01 19.30
CA TYR A 109 6.85 6.66 18.42
C TYR A 109 7.50 7.17 17.12
N SER A 110 8.58 7.87 17.24
CA SER A 110 9.36 8.46 16.18
C SER A 110 9.89 7.45 15.18
N ARG A 111 10.52 6.37 15.67
CA ARG A 111 11.06 5.31 14.79
C ARG A 111 9.96 4.61 14.02
N THR A 112 8.82 4.30 14.66
CA THR A 112 7.68 3.66 13.99
C THR A 112 7.09 4.57 12.93
N THR A 113 6.95 5.87 13.21
CA THR A 113 6.51 6.87 12.23
C THR A 113 7.49 6.94 11.04
N GLY A 114 8.79 6.95 11.31
CA GLY A 114 9.83 6.92 10.28
C GLY A 114 9.72 5.70 9.36
N VAL A 115 9.44 4.51 9.92
CA VAL A 115 9.21 3.28 9.14
C VAL A 115 7.99 3.42 8.23
N ILE A 116 6.86 3.90 8.77
CA ILE A 116 5.63 4.08 8.00
C ILE A 116 5.84 5.05 6.84
N LEU A 117 6.53 6.15 7.09
CA LEU A 117 6.82 7.14 6.06
C LEU A 117 7.80 6.62 5.01
N ALA A 118 8.86 5.91 5.42
CA ALA A 118 9.78 5.26 4.49
C ALA A 118 9.06 4.26 3.58
N GLU A 119 8.12 3.49 4.13
CA GLU A 119 7.26 2.58 3.36
C GLU A 119 6.42 3.34 2.32
N ARG A 120 5.80 4.45 2.70
CA ARG A 120 5.02 5.29 1.77
C ARG A 120 5.89 5.91 0.66
N VAL A 121 7.08 6.37 1.00
CA VAL A 121 8.02 6.91 0.00
C VAL A 121 8.40 5.83 -1.02
N MET A 122 8.68 4.59 -0.59
CA MET A 122 8.97 3.49 -1.50
C MET A 122 7.80 3.16 -2.42
N ASP A 123 6.56 3.20 -1.91
CA ASP A 123 5.35 3.02 -2.73
C ASP A 123 5.24 4.11 -3.80
N VAL A 124 5.45 5.37 -3.42
CA VAL A 124 5.40 6.53 -4.34
C VAL A 124 6.49 6.43 -5.41
N VAL A 125 7.71 6.04 -5.03
CA VAL A 125 8.82 5.84 -5.97
C VAL A 125 8.49 4.72 -6.96
N ALA A 126 8.00 3.57 -6.48
CA ALA A 126 7.66 2.44 -7.34
C ALA A 126 6.54 2.80 -8.34
N LEU A 127 5.46 3.44 -7.87
CA LEU A 127 4.38 3.91 -8.74
C LEU A 127 4.85 4.96 -9.74
N GLY A 128 5.72 5.90 -9.31
CA GLY A 128 6.31 6.90 -10.18
C GLY A 128 7.16 6.29 -11.28
N LEU A 129 7.98 5.27 -10.96
CA LEU A 129 8.78 4.54 -11.94
C LEU A 129 7.90 3.81 -12.96
N PHE A 130 6.88 3.08 -12.52
CA PHE A 130 5.93 2.42 -13.43
C PHE A 130 5.17 3.43 -14.29
N GLY A 131 4.68 4.53 -13.70
CA GLY A 131 4.00 5.58 -14.43
C GLY A 131 4.90 6.25 -15.47
N LEU A 132 6.18 6.48 -15.16
CA LEU A 132 7.14 7.07 -16.08
C LEU A 132 7.42 6.13 -17.27
N VAL A 133 7.73 4.85 -17.01
CA VAL A 133 7.95 3.84 -18.05
C VAL A 133 6.70 3.69 -18.91
N GLY A 134 5.51 3.60 -18.27
CA GLY A 134 4.25 3.49 -19.01
C GLY A 134 3.98 4.70 -19.91
N SER A 135 4.28 5.91 -19.43
CA SER A 135 4.11 7.13 -20.22
C SER A 135 5.00 7.16 -21.47
N MET A 136 6.23 6.63 -21.35
CA MET A 136 7.15 6.52 -22.48
C MET A 136 6.66 5.51 -23.53
N VAL A 137 6.11 4.38 -23.09
CA VAL A 137 5.63 3.31 -23.98
C VAL A 137 4.36 3.73 -24.74
N TYR A 138 3.43 4.42 -24.08
CA TYR A 138 2.13 4.75 -24.65
C TYR A 138 2.00 6.22 -25.11
N GLY A 139 3.05 7.01 -24.99
CA GLY A 139 3.01 8.41 -25.42
C GLY A 139 2.05 9.28 -24.59
N PHE A 140 1.96 9.05 -23.26
CA PHE A 140 1.15 9.87 -22.34
C PHE A 140 2.01 10.98 -21.70
N PRO A 141 2.27 12.11 -22.36
CA PRO A 141 3.19 13.12 -21.83
C PRO A 141 2.72 13.70 -20.50
N THR A 142 1.42 13.86 -20.32
CA THR A 142 0.85 14.35 -19.04
C THR A 142 1.11 13.38 -17.89
N ALA A 143 0.98 12.07 -18.12
CA ALA A 143 1.28 11.04 -17.13
C ALA A 143 2.77 11.03 -16.76
N GLY A 144 3.64 11.15 -17.77
CA GLY A 144 5.08 11.25 -17.58
C GLY A 144 5.47 12.49 -16.77
N LEU A 145 4.86 13.64 -17.07
CA LEU A 145 5.07 14.87 -16.30
C LEU A 145 4.64 14.71 -14.82
N VAL A 146 3.48 14.12 -14.58
CA VAL A 146 2.99 13.88 -13.21
C VAL A 146 3.92 12.90 -12.48
N ALA A 147 4.26 11.77 -13.08
CA ALA A 147 5.18 10.80 -12.50
C ALA A 147 6.56 11.41 -12.23
N GLY A 148 7.10 12.14 -13.21
CA GLY A 148 8.37 12.85 -13.07
C GLY A 148 8.36 13.92 -11.99
N ALA A 149 7.28 14.72 -11.89
CA ALA A 149 7.11 15.72 -10.83
C ALA A 149 7.05 15.07 -9.44
N ILE A 150 6.38 13.93 -9.30
CA ILE A 150 6.30 13.17 -8.04
C ILE A 150 7.69 12.65 -7.65
N LEU A 151 8.42 12.03 -8.58
CA LEU A 151 9.77 11.54 -8.33
C LEU A 151 10.75 12.68 -8.00
N ALA A 152 10.66 13.79 -8.74
CA ALA A 152 11.42 14.99 -8.46
C ALA A 152 11.08 15.57 -7.08
N GLY A 153 9.81 15.59 -6.69
CA GLY A 153 9.35 16.02 -5.36
C GLY A 153 9.94 15.15 -4.24
N VAL A 154 9.97 13.83 -4.42
CA VAL A 154 10.63 12.91 -3.47
C VAL A 154 12.14 13.20 -3.39
N LEU A 155 12.82 13.36 -4.52
CA LEU A 155 14.24 13.69 -4.56
C LEU A 155 14.52 15.04 -3.88
N LEU A 156 13.76 16.09 -4.21
CA LEU A 156 13.89 17.41 -3.61
C LEU A 156 13.63 17.39 -2.10
N PHE A 157 12.65 16.59 -1.64
CA PHE A 157 12.40 16.38 -0.23
C PHE A 157 13.66 15.83 0.47
N PHE A 158 14.31 14.79 -0.08
CA PHE A 158 15.53 14.23 0.51
C PHE A 158 16.71 15.18 0.44
N LEU A 159 16.87 15.93 -0.65
CA LEU A 159 17.93 16.94 -0.78
C LEU A 159 17.72 18.09 0.24
N ALA A 160 16.52 18.62 0.34
CA ALA A 160 16.18 19.68 1.29
C ALA A 160 16.38 19.23 2.74
N ALA A 161 15.93 18.02 3.04
CA ALA A 161 16.04 17.42 4.35
C ALA A 161 17.50 17.10 4.75
N SER A 162 18.37 16.84 3.77
CA SER A 162 19.82 16.62 3.99
C SER A 162 20.63 17.90 4.06
N SER A 163 20.04 19.04 3.73
CA SER A 163 20.68 20.36 3.69
C SER A 163 20.42 21.18 4.97
N SER A 164 21.09 22.32 5.10
CA SER A 164 20.85 23.31 6.16
C SER A 164 19.42 23.91 6.11
N LEU A 165 18.69 23.70 4.99
CA LEU A 165 17.30 24.16 4.84
C LEU A 165 16.36 23.51 5.88
N VAL A 166 16.69 22.33 6.39
CA VAL A 166 15.96 21.69 7.50
C VAL A 166 15.83 22.58 8.73
N ASN A 167 16.81 23.48 8.93
CA ASN A 167 16.83 24.41 10.07
C ASN A 167 15.79 25.54 9.93
N ARG A 168 15.27 25.79 8.71
CA ARG A 168 14.22 26.77 8.44
C ARG A 168 12.81 26.18 8.59
N VAL A 169 12.70 24.86 8.73
CA VAL A 169 11.41 24.21 8.94
C VAL A 169 10.93 24.43 10.37
N PRO A 170 9.64 24.76 10.59
CA PRO A 170 9.08 24.92 11.93
C PRO A 170 9.37 23.68 12.80
N THR A 171 9.69 23.89 14.07
CA THR A 171 10.11 22.83 15.02
C THR A 171 9.14 21.65 15.08
N LYS A 172 7.84 21.92 14.90
CA LYS A 172 6.78 20.91 14.86
C LYS A 172 6.99 19.85 13.77
N TRP A 173 7.49 20.22 12.59
CA TRP A 173 7.67 19.34 11.44
C TRP A 173 9.12 18.86 11.29
N ARG A 174 10.06 19.62 11.85
CA ARG A 174 11.49 19.35 11.77
C ARG A 174 11.86 18.02 12.40
N GLY A 175 11.31 17.70 13.57
CA GLY A 175 11.54 16.43 14.26
C GLY A 175 11.14 15.23 13.35
N MET A 176 9.93 15.24 12.83
CA MET A 176 9.42 14.20 11.94
C MET A 176 10.26 14.06 10.66
N MET A 177 10.68 15.18 10.07
CA MET A 177 11.52 15.21 8.88
C MET A 177 12.91 14.62 9.13
N LEU A 178 13.53 14.95 10.26
CA LEU A 178 14.83 14.39 10.67
C LEU A 178 14.75 12.87 10.93
N GLU A 179 13.65 12.39 11.49
CA GLU A 179 13.43 10.97 11.74
C GLU A 179 13.24 10.15 10.47
N VAL A 180 12.48 10.69 9.50
CA VAL A 180 12.37 10.08 8.16
C VAL A 180 13.74 9.99 7.50
N LEU A 181 14.54 11.03 7.63
CA LEU A 181 15.91 11.07 7.13
C LEU A 181 16.80 10.03 7.83
N GLU A 182 16.74 9.95 9.15
CA GLU A 182 17.56 8.99 9.89
C GLU A 182 17.17 7.54 9.54
N ALA A 183 15.85 7.25 9.50
CA ALA A 183 15.36 5.96 9.06
C ALA A 183 15.83 5.65 7.62
N SER A 184 15.71 6.61 6.72
CA SER A 184 16.15 6.47 5.34
C SER A 184 17.67 6.28 5.24
N ARG A 185 18.47 7.09 5.95
CA ARG A 185 19.95 6.94 5.95
C ARG A 185 20.39 5.56 6.45
N ARG A 186 19.71 5.00 7.45
CA ARG A 186 19.99 3.63 7.93
C ARG A 186 19.67 2.58 6.88
N LEU A 187 18.60 2.78 6.10
CA LEU A 187 18.25 1.92 4.96
C LEU A 187 19.28 2.03 3.83
N TYR A 188 19.71 3.26 3.49
CA TYR A 188 20.68 3.50 2.39
C TYR A 188 22.08 2.99 2.69
N ARG A 189 22.48 2.84 3.96
CA ARG A 189 23.78 2.28 4.34
C ARG A 189 24.01 0.85 3.85
N SER A 190 22.94 0.14 3.48
CA SER A 190 23.04 -1.21 2.91
C SER A 190 22.32 -1.27 1.57
N ALA A 191 23.08 -1.08 0.50
CA ALA A 191 22.55 -1.15 -0.86
C ALA A 191 21.79 -2.46 -1.13
N GLY A 192 22.27 -3.60 -0.62
CA GLY A 192 21.61 -4.89 -0.77
C GLY A 192 20.21 -4.92 -0.12
N THR A 193 20.07 -4.41 1.11
CA THR A 193 18.74 -4.37 1.76
C THR A 193 17.80 -3.39 1.07
N LEU A 194 18.29 -2.23 0.68
CA LEU A 194 17.50 -1.26 -0.07
C LEU A 194 17.01 -1.87 -1.38
N GLY A 195 17.90 -2.57 -2.10
CA GLY A 195 17.56 -3.30 -3.33
C GLY A 195 16.46 -4.33 -3.11
N ILE A 196 16.55 -5.14 -2.04
CA ILE A 196 15.51 -6.13 -1.71
C ILE A 196 14.18 -5.44 -1.39
N ILE A 197 14.18 -4.37 -0.58
CA ILE A 197 12.97 -3.60 -0.25
C ILE A 197 12.34 -3.02 -1.52
N LEU A 198 13.15 -2.47 -2.42
CA LEU A 198 12.67 -1.93 -3.69
C LEU A 198 12.08 -3.04 -4.59
N ILE A 199 12.77 -4.18 -4.71
CA ILE A 199 12.28 -5.33 -5.49
C ILE A 199 10.94 -5.83 -4.92
N VAL A 200 10.82 -5.99 -3.61
CA VAL A 200 9.56 -6.41 -2.96
C VAL A 200 8.45 -5.37 -3.20
N THR A 201 8.78 -4.08 -3.19
CA THR A 201 7.82 -3.01 -3.46
C THR A 201 7.37 -3.01 -4.92
N LEU A 202 8.31 -3.13 -5.86
CA LEU A 202 8.01 -3.25 -7.29
C LEU A 202 7.18 -4.50 -7.58
N LEU A 203 7.53 -5.63 -6.97
CA LEU A 203 6.76 -6.87 -7.11
C LEU A 203 5.33 -6.71 -6.59
N ASN A 204 5.15 -6.07 -5.43
CA ASN A 204 3.82 -5.81 -4.86
C ASN A 204 2.95 -4.97 -5.83
N TRP A 205 3.51 -3.93 -6.42
CA TRP A 205 2.79 -3.09 -7.37
C TRP A 205 2.57 -3.80 -8.71
N PHE A 206 3.56 -4.56 -9.21
CA PHE A 206 3.41 -5.39 -10.39
C PHE A 206 2.25 -6.39 -10.23
N LEU A 207 2.17 -7.08 -9.09
CA LEU A 207 1.06 -7.99 -8.80
C LEU A 207 -0.28 -7.27 -8.69
N THR A 208 -0.30 -6.01 -8.22
CA THR A 208 -1.50 -5.17 -8.23
C THR A 208 -1.97 -4.88 -9.66
N PHE A 209 -1.04 -4.57 -10.56
CA PHE A 209 -1.36 -4.36 -11.99
C PHE A 209 -1.83 -5.66 -12.65
N LEU A 210 -1.16 -6.76 -12.36
CA LEU A 210 -1.56 -8.09 -12.84
C LEU A 210 -2.97 -8.46 -12.36
N GLN A 211 -3.28 -8.23 -11.08
CA GLN A 211 -4.62 -8.45 -10.53
C GLN A 211 -5.68 -7.62 -11.24
N THR A 212 -5.41 -6.33 -11.46
CA THR A 212 -6.33 -5.44 -12.18
C THR A 212 -6.53 -5.89 -13.63
N TRP A 213 -5.46 -6.31 -14.30
CA TRP A 213 -5.53 -6.88 -15.63
C TRP A 213 -6.36 -8.17 -15.67
N ILE A 214 -6.16 -9.07 -14.71
CA ILE A 214 -6.99 -10.29 -14.56
C ILE A 214 -8.46 -9.91 -14.38
N CYS A 215 -8.80 -8.86 -13.62
CA CYS A 215 -10.17 -8.38 -13.49
C CYS A 215 -10.76 -7.93 -14.83
N TYR A 216 -9.99 -7.20 -15.67
CA TYR A 216 -10.42 -6.86 -17.02
C TYR A 216 -10.67 -8.10 -17.87
N ARG A 217 -9.74 -9.06 -17.86
CA ARG A 217 -9.90 -10.32 -18.59
C ARG A 217 -11.10 -11.12 -18.10
N ALA A 218 -11.34 -11.16 -16.79
CA ALA A 218 -12.50 -11.82 -16.18
C ALA A 218 -13.82 -11.23 -16.71
N LEU A 219 -13.88 -9.92 -16.95
CA LEU A 219 -15.03 -9.21 -17.50
C LEU A 219 -15.02 -9.15 -19.05
N ARG A 220 -14.22 -10.01 -19.71
CA ARG A 220 -14.13 -10.12 -21.18
C ARG A 220 -13.64 -8.83 -21.86
N ALA A 221 -12.95 -7.94 -21.15
CA ALA A 221 -12.36 -6.74 -21.75
C ALA A 221 -10.91 -6.98 -22.17
N GLU A 222 -10.56 -6.53 -23.37
CA GLU A 222 -9.25 -6.73 -23.99
C GLU A 222 -8.33 -5.52 -23.75
N VAL A 223 -8.02 -5.26 -22.47
CA VAL A 223 -7.07 -4.21 -22.10
C VAL A 223 -5.65 -4.79 -22.17
N PRO A 224 -4.71 -4.16 -22.90
CA PRO A 224 -3.32 -4.61 -22.91
C PRO A 224 -2.70 -4.50 -21.52
N PHE A 225 -1.94 -5.53 -21.08
CA PHE A 225 -1.32 -5.51 -19.75
C PHE A 225 -0.42 -4.29 -19.53
N LEU A 226 0.40 -3.94 -20.53
CA LEU A 226 1.29 -2.78 -20.43
C LEU A 226 0.50 -1.46 -20.29
N TYR A 227 -0.71 -1.38 -20.86
CA TYR A 227 -1.58 -0.22 -20.65
C TYR A 227 -2.04 -0.12 -19.19
N VAL A 228 -2.36 -1.24 -18.55
CA VAL A 228 -2.68 -1.24 -17.11
C VAL A 228 -1.48 -0.75 -16.29
N VAL A 229 -0.27 -1.21 -16.62
CA VAL A 229 0.98 -0.76 -15.96
C VAL A 229 1.21 0.74 -16.16
N ALA A 230 0.82 1.31 -17.31
CA ALA A 230 0.97 2.72 -17.61
C ALA A 230 -0.08 3.61 -16.94
N ALA A 231 -1.35 3.21 -17.02
CA ALA A 231 -2.48 4.06 -16.64
C ALA A 231 -2.89 3.91 -15.17
N LEU A 232 -2.79 2.70 -14.60
CA LEU A 232 -3.26 2.45 -13.24
C LEU A 232 -2.49 3.23 -12.16
N PRO A 233 -1.15 3.46 -12.24
CA PRO A 233 -0.45 4.33 -11.30
C PRO A 233 -1.06 5.72 -11.19
N ILE A 234 -1.53 6.31 -12.30
CA ILE A 234 -2.18 7.63 -12.29
C ILE A 234 -3.49 7.57 -11.50
N ALA A 235 -4.31 6.55 -11.76
CA ALA A 235 -5.56 6.37 -11.02
C ALA A 235 -5.30 6.18 -9.52
N ILE A 236 -4.23 5.46 -9.15
CA ILE A 236 -3.83 5.27 -7.76
C ILE A 236 -3.40 6.59 -7.13
N PHE A 237 -2.60 7.44 -7.82
CA PHE A 237 -2.23 8.77 -7.32
C PHE A 237 -3.46 9.67 -7.11
N VAL A 238 -4.42 9.65 -8.03
CA VAL A 238 -5.70 10.37 -7.85
C VAL A 238 -6.44 9.85 -6.61
N GLY A 239 -6.43 8.54 -6.37
CA GLY A 239 -7.01 7.91 -5.18
C GLY A 239 -6.29 8.24 -3.86
N LEU A 240 -5.01 8.67 -3.89
CA LEU A 240 -4.28 9.12 -2.69
C LEU A 240 -4.71 10.50 -2.22
N ILE A 241 -5.38 11.31 -3.05
CA ILE A 241 -5.94 12.59 -2.64
C ILE A 241 -7.01 12.32 -1.56
N PRO A 242 -6.90 12.91 -0.35
CA PRO A 242 -7.76 12.54 0.79
C PRO A 242 -9.16 13.17 0.72
N ILE A 243 -9.85 12.98 -0.40
CA ILE A 243 -11.22 13.47 -0.67
C ILE A 243 -12.24 12.37 -0.37
N THR A 244 -11.87 11.10 -0.64
CA THR A 244 -12.74 9.93 -0.42
C THR A 244 -12.08 8.91 0.50
N LEU A 245 -12.86 7.96 1.01
CA LEU A 245 -12.33 6.86 1.85
C LEU A 245 -11.48 5.93 1.00
N ALA A 246 -10.22 5.74 1.38
CA ALA A 246 -9.25 4.86 0.71
C ALA A 246 -9.14 5.08 -0.81
N GLY A 247 -9.51 6.28 -1.32
CA GLY A 247 -9.55 6.57 -2.74
C GLY A 247 -10.74 5.94 -3.50
N MET A 248 -11.67 5.29 -2.80
CA MET A 248 -12.86 4.72 -3.41
C MET A 248 -13.74 5.86 -3.97
N GLY A 249 -14.07 5.76 -5.23
CA GLY A 249 -14.75 6.81 -6.00
C GLY A 249 -13.77 7.68 -6.79
N THR A 250 -12.80 8.36 -6.19
CA THR A 250 -11.82 9.20 -6.92
C THR A 250 -10.91 8.35 -7.81
N ARG A 251 -10.33 7.26 -7.28
CA ARG A 251 -9.57 6.30 -8.07
C ARG A 251 -10.46 5.64 -9.13
N ASP A 252 -11.68 5.24 -8.75
CA ASP A 252 -12.59 4.52 -9.65
C ASP A 252 -13.03 5.44 -10.79
N SER A 253 -13.26 6.74 -10.54
CA SER A 253 -13.49 7.75 -11.58
C SER A 253 -12.29 7.88 -12.52
N ALA A 254 -11.06 7.86 -11.96
CA ALA A 254 -9.85 7.93 -12.78
C ALA A 254 -9.68 6.65 -13.63
N ILE A 255 -10.01 5.45 -13.09
CA ILE A 255 -10.02 4.20 -13.86
C ILE A 255 -11.02 4.33 -15.02
N ILE A 256 -12.24 4.78 -14.77
CA ILE A 256 -13.26 4.95 -15.82
C ILE A 256 -12.71 5.85 -16.94
N LEU A 257 -12.16 7.00 -16.61
CA LEU A 257 -11.66 7.97 -17.60
C LEU A 257 -10.44 7.46 -18.38
N LEU A 258 -9.48 6.87 -17.68
CA LEU A 258 -8.23 6.43 -18.30
C LEU A 258 -8.41 5.19 -19.18
N PHE A 259 -9.32 4.29 -18.84
CA PHE A 259 -9.50 3.04 -19.56
C PHE A 259 -10.66 3.05 -20.58
N GLN A 260 -11.32 4.20 -20.81
CA GLN A 260 -12.32 4.38 -21.85
C GLN A 260 -11.91 3.89 -23.25
N PRO A 261 -10.64 4.02 -23.70
CA PRO A 261 -10.26 3.54 -25.02
C PRO A 261 -10.38 2.03 -25.21
N TYR A 262 -10.41 1.25 -24.11
CA TYR A 262 -10.36 -0.21 -24.16
C TYR A 262 -11.60 -0.89 -23.56
N ALA A 263 -12.37 -0.19 -22.73
CA ALA A 263 -13.50 -0.79 -22.03
C ALA A 263 -14.63 0.22 -21.80
N THR A 264 -15.86 -0.29 -21.70
CA THR A 264 -17.05 0.53 -21.45
C THR A 264 -17.02 1.14 -20.06
N TRP A 265 -17.88 2.14 -19.82
CA TRP A 265 -18.08 2.75 -18.51
C TRP A 265 -18.38 1.69 -17.43
N GLU A 266 -19.32 0.79 -17.73
CA GLU A 266 -19.79 -0.25 -16.83
C GLU A 266 -18.67 -1.23 -16.48
N THR A 267 -17.89 -1.65 -17.47
CA THR A 267 -16.73 -2.54 -17.25
C THR A 267 -15.67 -1.87 -16.39
N ASN A 268 -15.32 -0.62 -16.68
CA ASN A 268 -14.34 0.14 -15.93
C ASN A 268 -14.78 0.37 -14.47
N LEU A 269 -16.06 0.69 -14.26
CA LEU A 269 -16.64 0.81 -12.91
C LEU A 269 -16.63 -0.53 -12.17
N ALA A 270 -17.00 -1.63 -12.84
CA ALA A 270 -16.94 -2.97 -12.25
C ALA A 270 -15.51 -3.36 -11.85
N VAL A 271 -14.51 -3.06 -12.68
CA VAL A 271 -13.09 -3.27 -12.32
C VAL A 271 -12.66 -2.42 -11.13
N GLY A 272 -13.07 -1.14 -11.04
CA GLY A 272 -12.83 -0.28 -9.89
C GLY A 272 -13.44 -0.84 -8.60
N VAL A 273 -14.67 -1.35 -8.67
CA VAL A 273 -15.35 -2.02 -7.55
C VAL A 273 -14.62 -3.31 -7.17
N LEU A 274 -14.25 -4.17 -8.14
CA LEU A 274 -13.45 -5.36 -7.87
C LEU A 274 -12.11 -5.03 -7.23
N TYR A 275 -11.41 -4.00 -7.71
CA TYR A 275 -10.18 -3.52 -7.10
C TYR A 275 -10.40 -3.14 -5.62
N SER A 276 -11.50 -2.46 -5.32
CA SER A 276 -11.85 -2.08 -3.94
C SER A 276 -12.20 -3.29 -3.08
N ILE A 277 -12.95 -4.26 -3.62
CA ILE A 277 -13.30 -5.49 -2.92
C ILE A 277 -12.03 -6.29 -2.61
N LEU A 278 -11.20 -6.57 -3.62
CA LEU A 278 -10.03 -7.43 -3.52
C LEU A 278 -8.90 -6.80 -2.69
N GLY A 279 -8.57 -5.54 -2.96
CA GLY A 279 -7.43 -4.86 -2.34
C GLY A 279 -7.71 -4.27 -0.96
N TYR A 280 -8.99 -4.03 -0.62
CA TYR A 280 -9.36 -3.37 0.64
C TYR A 280 -10.34 -4.19 1.47
N TRP A 281 -11.57 -4.43 0.99
CA TRP A 281 -12.62 -5.01 1.81
C TRP A 281 -12.38 -6.47 2.18
N PHE A 282 -11.95 -7.29 1.22
CA PHE A 282 -11.62 -8.69 1.48
C PHE A 282 -10.50 -8.82 2.52
N LEU A 283 -9.42 -8.08 2.33
CA LEU A 283 -8.30 -8.07 3.29
C LEU A 283 -8.66 -7.42 4.63
N THR A 284 -9.60 -6.46 4.63
CA THR A 284 -10.17 -5.90 5.87
C THR A 284 -10.88 -6.97 6.68
N LEU A 285 -11.75 -7.75 6.05
CA LEU A 285 -12.47 -8.84 6.73
C LEU A 285 -11.49 -9.86 7.32
N LEU A 286 -10.48 -10.27 6.55
CA LEU A 286 -9.42 -11.14 7.03
C LEU A 286 -8.56 -10.50 8.12
N GLY A 287 -8.43 -9.17 8.13
CA GLY A 287 -7.63 -8.41 9.10
C GLY A 287 -8.28 -8.25 10.48
N ILE A 288 -9.61 -8.35 10.59
CA ILE A 288 -10.33 -8.14 11.85
C ILE A 288 -9.82 -9.05 12.99
N PRO A 289 -9.65 -10.37 12.82
CA PRO A 289 -9.10 -11.23 13.86
C PRO A 289 -7.69 -10.81 14.32
N PHE A 290 -6.85 -10.39 13.39
CA PHE A 290 -5.49 -9.92 13.67
C PHE A 290 -5.49 -8.58 14.39
N LEU A 291 -6.42 -7.68 14.07
CA LEU A 291 -6.63 -6.43 14.80
C LEU A 291 -6.96 -6.71 16.27
N ARG A 292 -7.90 -7.62 16.54
CA ARG A 292 -8.24 -8.04 17.90
C ARG A 292 -7.03 -8.64 18.63
N TYR A 293 -6.26 -9.49 17.95
CA TYR A 293 -5.06 -10.11 18.50
C TYR A 293 -4.00 -9.05 18.86
N ALA A 294 -3.77 -8.07 18.01
CA ALA A 294 -2.82 -6.98 18.23
C ALA A 294 -3.26 -6.06 19.38
N MET A 295 -4.56 -5.77 19.50
CA MET A 295 -5.13 -4.96 20.59
C MET A 295 -4.93 -5.61 21.96
N LEU A 296 -4.80 -6.93 22.05
CA LEU A 296 -4.49 -7.65 23.28
C LEU A 296 -3.00 -7.60 23.68
N GLY A 297 -2.19 -6.78 23.00
CA GLY A 297 -0.76 -6.61 23.31
C GLY A 297 0.10 -7.84 23.03
N ARG A 298 -0.31 -8.70 22.11
CA ARG A 298 0.36 -9.99 21.82
C ARG A 298 1.50 -9.89 20.79
N ILE A 299 1.74 -8.71 20.23
CA ILE A 299 2.88 -8.48 19.32
C ILE A 299 4.13 -8.27 20.19
N ARG A 300 5.16 -9.10 19.99
CA ARG A 300 6.42 -9.04 20.74
C ARG A 300 7.61 -8.98 19.78
N ALA A 301 8.68 -8.31 20.19
CA ALA A 301 9.98 -8.42 19.50
C ALA A 301 10.58 -9.80 19.76
N ILE A 302 11.38 -10.29 18.82
CA ILE A 302 12.21 -11.48 19.03
C ILE A 302 13.44 -11.03 19.81
N ASP A 303 13.55 -11.52 21.04
CA ASP A 303 14.77 -11.37 21.82
C ASP A 303 15.81 -12.37 21.30
N ARG A 304 16.74 -11.86 20.47
CA ARG A 304 17.80 -12.68 19.89
C ARG A 304 18.83 -13.12 20.92
N GLU A 305 18.99 -12.36 21.99
CA GLU A 305 19.94 -12.64 23.04
C GLU A 305 19.48 -13.82 23.89
N SER A 306 18.20 -13.85 24.24
CA SER A 306 17.60 -15.00 24.92
C SER A 306 17.54 -16.26 24.04
N LEU A 307 17.30 -16.12 22.74
CA LEU A 307 17.37 -17.22 21.76
C LEU A 307 18.80 -17.79 21.62
N ARG A 308 19.81 -16.92 21.59
CA ARG A 308 21.20 -17.33 21.52
C ARG A 308 21.65 -18.05 22.79
N GLN A 309 21.29 -17.52 23.93
CA GLN A 309 21.53 -18.15 25.25
C GLN A 309 20.81 -19.49 25.36
N ALA A 310 19.56 -19.60 24.91
CA ALA A 310 18.81 -20.86 24.87
C ALA A 310 19.44 -21.90 23.92
N LEU A 311 20.00 -21.47 22.80
CA LEU A 311 20.70 -22.35 21.85
C LEU A 311 22.09 -22.76 22.39
N GLU A 312 22.76 -21.87 23.11
CA GLU A 312 24.06 -22.14 23.75
C GLU A 312 23.90 -23.00 25.02
N SER A 313 22.78 -22.89 25.73
CA SER A 313 22.46 -23.66 26.93
C SER A 313 21.76 -24.99 26.63
N SER A 314 21.33 -25.22 25.37
CA SER A 314 20.77 -26.53 24.96
C SER A 314 21.86 -27.61 25.06
N PRO A 315 21.74 -28.64 25.91
CA PRO A 315 22.72 -29.69 26.01
C PRO A 315 22.78 -30.41 24.66
N ARG A 316 23.85 -30.17 23.90
CA ARG A 316 24.21 -31.03 22.77
C ARG A 316 24.47 -32.39 23.36
N GLY A 317 23.45 -33.27 23.29
CA GLY A 317 23.66 -34.67 23.59
C GLY A 317 24.86 -35.19 22.75
N PRO A 318 25.74 -36.03 23.29
CA PRO A 318 26.83 -36.57 22.54
C PRO A 318 26.26 -37.37 21.36
N MET A 319 26.51 -36.91 20.13
CA MET A 319 26.41 -37.76 18.96
C MET A 319 27.52 -38.78 19.10
N ASN A 320 27.18 -39.94 19.69
CA ASN A 320 28.02 -41.11 19.66
C ASN A 320 28.28 -41.48 18.20
N ALA A 321 29.53 -41.33 17.80
CA ALA A 321 30.05 -42.04 16.65
C ALA A 321 30.06 -43.54 16.98
N GLU A 322 29.35 -44.32 16.23
CA GLU A 322 29.63 -45.72 15.89
C GLU A 322 29.51 -45.88 14.39
#